data_1f220842d023785c5bac5879c24df3ea
#
_entry.id   1f220842d023785c5bac5879c24df3ea
#
_cell.length_a   1.000
_cell.length_b   1.000
_cell.length_c   1.000
_cell.angle_alpha   90.00
_cell.angle_beta   90.00
_cell.angle_gamma   90.00
#
_symmetry.space_group_name_H-M   'P 1'
#
loop_
_entity.id
_entity.type
_entity.pdbx_description
1 polymer ?
#
loop_
_entity_poly.entity_id
_entity_poly.type
_entity_poly.pdbx_seq_one_letter_code
_entity_poly.pdbx_strand_id
1 'polypeptide(L)'
;MEKRQIKNSGVFITPLGFGASALGNMPDTYGYSVSHDRAQLALDAMFDSPVNWIDSSRNYGFGRSEERIGQAIARHGGLPTGHVISTKLDRHFDTNSLTASDARRSVEHSLKALGVDKIDILHLHDPEHARDLTEITSTGGALDELFKMKEEGIATCVGLAMGRVDMMMPLLHDWDFDVLINHNRFTLLNRHADDMYSYAHSKG
;
A
#
# COMPACT_ATOMS: atom_id res chain seq x y z
N MET A 1 17.08 8.74 10.69
CA MET A 1 16.00 9.72 10.39
C MET A 1 15.01 9.76 11.55
N GLU A 2 14.45 10.93 11.86
CA GLU A 2 13.35 11.04 12.81
C GLU A 2 12.12 10.31 12.26
N LYS A 3 11.46 9.52 13.11
CA LYS A 3 10.25 8.78 12.73
C LYS A 3 9.01 9.54 13.20
N ARG A 4 7.93 9.45 12.43
CA ARG A 4 6.62 10.01 12.76
C ARG A 4 5.63 8.89 12.98
N GLN A 5 4.80 9.02 13.98
CA GLN A 5 3.71 8.07 14.24
C GLN A 5 2.52 8.35 13.32
N ILE A 6 1.92 7.31 12.79
CA ILE A 6 0.65 7.38 12.07
C ILE A 6 -0.47 7.42 13.11
N LYS A 7 -1.18 8.54 13.22
CA LYS A 7 -2.20 8.76 14.27
C LYS A 7 -1.74 8.19 15.63
N ASN A 8 -2.59 7.42 16.29
CA ASN A 8 -2.28 6.73 17.55
C ASN A 8 -2.07 5.22 17.37
N SER A 9 -1.61 4.79 16.21
CA SER A 9 -1.54 3.37 15.83
C SER A 9 -0.38 2.59 16.45
N GLY A 10 0.66 3.28 16.93
CA GLY A 10 1.93 2.64 17.30
C GLY A 10 2.86 2.36 16.11
N VAL A 11 2.43 2.63 14.88
CA VAL A 11 3.27 2.50 13.68
C VAL A 11 4.06 3.79 13.46
N PHE A 12 5.38 3.66 13.40
CA PHE A 12 6.30 4.79 13.19
C PHE A 12 7.05 4.65 11.88
N ILE A 13 6.96 5.66 11.01
CA ILE A 13 7.60 5.69 9.69
C ILE A 13 8.56 6.87 9.54
N THR A 14 9.61 6.67 8.75
CA THR A 14 10.53 7.75 8.34
C THR A 14 9.86 8.65 7.30
N PRO A 15 10.27 9.93 7.17
CA PRO A 15 9.74 10.87 6.15
C PRO A 15 9.94 10.38 4.71
N LEU A 16 10.94 9.52 4.48
CA LEU A 16 11.18 8.84 3.21
C LEU A 16 10.81 7.37 3.36
N GLY A 17 10.18 6.81 2.35
CA GLY A 17 9.88 5.39 2.23
C GLY A 17 10.48 4.80 0.95
N PHE A 18 10.53 3.49 0.87
CA PHE A 18 11.00 2.76 -0.29
C PHE A 18 9.81 2.24 -1.11
N GLY A 19 9.61 2.82 -2.30
CA GLY A 19 8.59 2.35 -3.25
C GLY A 19 9.07 1.13 -4.02
N ALA A 20 8.35 0.02 -3.92
CA ALA A 20 8.75 -1.27 -4.46
C ALA A 20 8.14 -1.60 -5.84
N SER A 21 7.43 -0.67 -6.47
CA SER A 21 6.75 -0.92 -7.76
C SER A 21 7.71 -1.42 -8.85
N ALA A 22 8.88 -0.79 -8.99
CA ALA A 22 9.90 -1.22 -9.96
C ALA A 22 10.44 -2.64 -9.70
N LEU A 23 10.39 -3.11 -8.45
CA LEU A 23 10.79 -4.48 -8.09
C LEU A 23 9.86 -5.54 -8.72
N GLY A 24 8.67 -5.16 -9.14
CA GLY A 24 7.75 -6.01 -9.91
C GLY A 24 8.26 -6.40 -11.30
N ASN A 25 9.38 -5.81 -11.78
CA ASN A 25 9.89 -5.99 -13.13
C ASN A 25 8.82 -5.69 -14.19
N MET A 26 8.45 -4.43 -14.30
CA MET A 26 7.44 -3.92 -15.23
C MET A 26 8.10 -3.03 -16.30
N PRO A 27 8.83 -3.62 -17.28
CA PRO A 27 9.60 -2.87 -18.27
C PRO A 27 8.72 -1.96 -19.15
N ASP A 28 7.48 -2.34 -19.42
CA ASP A 28 6.55 -1.53 -20.20
C ASP A 28 6.15 -0.23 -19.46
N THR A 29 6.19 -0.24 -18.14
CA THR A 29 5.90 0.93 -17.31
C THR A 29 7.14 1.81 -17.09
N TYR A 30 8.30 1.19 -16.85
CA TYR A 30 9.51 1.91 -16.43
C TYR A 30 10.57 2.08 -17.54
N GLY A 31 10.41 1.42 -18.67
CA GLY A 31 11.39 1.46 -19.76
C GLY A 31 12.67 0.62 -19.49
N TYR A 32 12.72 -0.13 -18.38
CA TYR A 32 13.84 -1.01 -18.03
C TYR A 32 13.38 -2.23 -17.22
N SER A 33 14.17 -3.29 -17.31
CA SER A 33 13.96 -4.50 -16.54
C SER A 33 14.73 -4.49 -15.21
N VAL A 34 14.16 -5.12 -14.20
CA VAL A 34 14.81 -5.36 -12.90
C VAL A 34 14.92 -6.87 -12.70
N SER A 35 16.15 -7.39 -12.73
CA SER A 35 16.43 -8.81 -12.45
C SER A 35 16.12 -9.14 -10.99
N HIS A 36 16.02 -10.44 -10.68
CA HIS A 36 15.86 -10.91 -9.32
C HIS A 36 17.00 -10.42 -8.42
N ASP A 37 18.24 -10.65 -8.83
CA ASP A 37 19.42 -10.31 -8.04
C ASP A 37 19.52 -8.79 -7.77
N ARG A 38 19.22 -7.97 -8.78
CA ARG A 38 19.20 -6.52 -8.61
C ARG A 38 18.11 -6.08 -7.62
N ALA A 39 16.95 -6.71 -7.65
CA ALA A 39 15.89 -6.44 -6.68
C ALA A 39 16.32 -6.83 -5.26
N GLN A 40 16.98 -7.99 -5.10
CA GLN A 40 17.46 -8.44 -3.79
C GLN A 40 18.53 -7.52 -3.23
N LEU A 41 19.50 -7.07 -4.04
CA LEU A 41 20.51 -6.08 -3.62
C LEU A 41 19.89 -4.75 -3.19
N ALA A 42 18.84 -4.30 -3.90
CA ALA A 42 18.14 -3.07 -3.52
C ALA A 42 17.39 -3.21 -2.20
N LEU A 43 16.79 -4.39 -1.94
CA LEU A 43 16.11 -4.68 -0.68
C LEU A 43 17.09 -4.81 0.49
N ASP A 44 18.23 -5.47 0.29
CA ASP A 44 19.29 -5.55 1.31
C ASP A 44 19.78 -4.14 1.67
N ALA A 45 20.08 -3.30 0.66
CA ALA A 45 20.47 -1.91 0.89
C ALA A 45 19.38 -1.07 1.58
N MET A 46 18.11 -1.34 1.30
CA MET A 46 16.99 -0.69 1.99
C MET A 46 16.95 -1.10 3.46
N PHE A 47 17.06 -2.38 3.78
CA PHE A 47 17.03 -2.87 5.16
C PHE A 47 18.23 -2.38 5.99
N ASP A 48 19.38 -2.14 5.36
CA ASP A 48 20.56 -1.55 6.00
C ASP A 48 20.52 -0.01 6.10
N SER A 49 19.53 0.63 5.47
CA SER A 49 19.40 2.09 5.41
C SER A 49 18.65 2.66 6.62
N PRO A 50 18.69 3.98 6.84
CA PRO A 50 17.87 4.64 7.85
C PRO A 50 16.38 4.74 7.47
N VAL A 51 15.99 4.35 6.25
CA VAL A 51 14.58 4.24 5.82
C VAL A 51 13.97 2.99 6.44
N ASN A 52 12.78 3.12 7.03
CA ASN A 52 12.22 1.99 7.78
C ASN A 52 10.91 1.45 7.22
N TRP A 53 10.44 1.91 6.09
CA TRP A 53 9.21 1.37 5.53
C TRP A 53 9.29 1.17 4.02
N ILE A 54 8.63 0.11 3.57
CA ILE A 54 8.54 -0.28 2.17
C ILE A 54 7.08 -0.33 1.76
N ASP A 55 6.74 0.28 0.62
CA ASP A 55 5.42 0.27 0.03
C ASP A 55 5.39 -0.60 -1.22
N SER A 56 4.53 -1.58 -1.21
CA SER A 56 4.32 -2.53 -2.31
C SER A 56 2.84 -2.62 -2.70
N SER A 57 2.53 -3.55 -3.57
CA SER A 57 1.17 -3.90 -4.00
C SER A 57 1.20 -5.25 -4.70
N ARG A 58 0.12 -6.00 -4.56
CA ARG A 58 -0.11 -7.23 -5.31
C ARG A 58 -0.11 -6.99 -6.82
N ASN A 59 -0.55 -5.79 -7.26
CA ASN A 59 -0.60 -5.40 -8.66
C ASN A 59 0.80 -5.16 -9.26
N TYR A 60 1.84 -4.95 -8.45
CA TYR A 60 3.18 -4.67 -8.94
C TYR A 60 3.86 -5.93 -9.50
N GLY A 61 3.81 -6.05 -10.82
CA GLY A 61 4.33 -7.20 -11.55
C GLY A 61 3.57 -8.50 -11.26
N PHE A 62 2.26 -8.42 -11.02
CA PHE A 62 1.38 -9.57 -10.71
C PHE A 62 1.85 -10.35 -9.48
N GLY A 63 2.25 -9.64 -8.42
CA GLY A 63 2.71 -10.21 -7.16
C GLY A 63 4.23 -10.33 -7.02
N ARG A 64 4.98 -10.19 -8.10
CA ARG A 64 6.44 -10.37 -8.08
C ARG A 64 7.15 -9.42 -7.13
N SER A 65 6.64 -8.18 -6.95
CA SER A 65 7.21 -7.25 -5.99
C SER A 65 7.13 -7.80 -4.56
N GLU A 66 5.95 -8.24 -4.13
CA GLU A 66 5.74 -8.82 -2.80
C GLU A 66 6.54 -10.12 -2.59
N GLU A 67 6.59 -11.00 -3.60
CA GLU A 67 7.38 -12.23 -3.54
C GLU A 67 8.87 -11.94 -3.33
N ARG A 68 9.42 -10.93 -4.01
CA ARG A 68 10.82 -10.52 -3.86
C ARG A 68 11.10 -9.91 -2.48
N ILE A 69 10.16 -9.14 -1.95
CA ILE A 69 10.25 -8.60 -0.58
C ILE A 69 10.21 -9.74 0.43
N GLY A 70 9.27 -10.68 0.30
CA GLY A 70 9.16 -11.85 1.18
C GLY A 70 10.44 -12.70 1.19
N GLN A 71 11.06 -12.90 0.02
CA GLN A 71 12.34 -13.60 -0.07
C GLN A 71 13.46 -12.84 0.64
N ALA A 72 13.50 -11.51 0.55
CA ALA A 72 14.48 -10.71 1.29
C ALA A 72 14.21 -10.80 2.80
N ILE A 73 12.97 -10.70 3.24
CA ILE A 73 12.57 -10.88 4.64
C ILE A 73 13.04 -12.25 5.16
N ALA A 74 12.77 -13.32 4.41
CA ALA A 74 13.18 -14.67 4.79
C ALA A 74 14.70 -14.82 4.91
N ARG A 75 15.48 -14.23 3.98
CA ARG A 75 16.96 -14.24 4.05
C ARG A 75 17.51 -13.51 5.29
N HIS A 76 16.81 -12.46 5.75
CA HIS A 76 17.17 -11.72 6.96
C HIS A 76 16.67 -12.37 8.25
N GLY A 77 16.02 -13.54 8.16
CA GLY A 77 15.46 -14.25 9.32
C GLY A 77 14.19 -13.62 9.88
N GLY A 78 13.53 -12.79 9.11
CA GLY A 78 12.30 -12.05 9.43
C GLY A 78 12.39 -10.59 9.01
N LEU A 79 11.29 -9.86 9.12
CA LEU A 79 11.29 -8.41 8.90
C LEU A 79 12.19 -7.75 9.96
N PRO A 80 13.21 -6.96 9.57
CA PRO A 80 14.12 -6.35 10.55
C PRO A 80 13.36 -5.45 11.54
N THR A 81 13.78 -5.48 12.80
CA THR A 81 13.10 -4.76 13.88
C THR A 81 12.93 -3.28 13.58
N GLY A 82 11.70 -2.79 13.71
CA GLY A 82 11.34 -1.40 13.48
C GLY A 82 11.11 -1.04 12.02
N HIS A 83 11.15 -2.03 11.10
CA HIS A 83 10.67 -1.87 9.74
C HIS A 83 9.16 -2.07 9.66
N VAL A 84 8.56 -1.46 8.65
CA VAL A 84 7.11 -1.35 8.43
C VAL A 84 6.81 -1.81 7.00
N ILE A 85 5.84 -2.70 6.87
CA ILE A 85 5.32 -3.16 5.58
C ILE A 85 4.02 -2.42 5.25
N SER A 86 4.02 -1.78 4.10
CA SER A 86 2.83 -1.22 3.45
C SER A 86 2.51 -2.01 2.19
N THR A 87 1.28 -2.45 2.05
CA THR A 87 0.77 -3.06 0.81
C THR A 87 -0.68 -2.69 0.58
N LYS A 88 -1.32 -3.26 -0.45
CA LYS A 88 -2.60 -2.77 -0.93
C LYS A 88 -3.57 -3.90 -1.26
N LEU A 89 -4.85 -3.62 -1.08
CA LEU A 89 -5.94 -4.46 -1.60
C LEU A 89 -6.12 -4.13 -3.08
N ASP A 90 -5.83 -5.10 -3.91
CA ASP A 90 -5.92 -4.98 -5.36
C ASP A 90 -7.16 -5.67 -5.91
N ARG A 91 -7.72 -5.08 -6.97
CA ARG A 91 -8.79 -5.68 -7.75
C ARG A 91 -8.34 -6.99 -8.39
N HIS A 92 -9.31 -7.81 -8.73
CA HIS A 92 -9.07 -9.04 -9.46
C HIS A 92 -8.48 -8.73 -10.84
N PHE A 93 -7.37 -9.37 -11.21
CA PHE A 93 -6.60 -9.01 -12.42
C PHE A 93 -7.38 -9.19 -13.72
N ASP A 94 -8.25 -10.22 -13.82
CA ASP A 94 -8.95 -10.52 -15.07
C ASP A 94 -10.30 -9.77 -15.18
N THR A 95 -10.98 -9.54 -14.05
CA THR A 95 -12.35 -9.00 -14.04
C THR A 95 -12.44 -7.55 -13.63
N ASN A 96 -11.35 -6.99 -13.06
CA ASN A 96 -11.30 -5.68 -12.40
C ASN A 96 -12.34 -5.50 -11.28
N SER A 97 -12.92 -6.60 -10.75
CA SER A 97 -13.79 -6.53 -9.59
C SER A 97 -12.99 -6.26 -8.33
N LEU A 98 -13.61 -5.54 -7.39
CA LEU A 98 -13.06 -5.30 -6.05
C LEU A 98 -14.19 -5.39 -5.03
N THR A 99 -14.71 -6.59 -4.86
CA THR A 99 -15.70 -6.94 -3.85
C THR A 99 -15.02 -7.18 -2.49
N ALA A 100 -15.79 -7.34 -1.42
CA ALA A 100 -15.26 -7.75 -0.12
C ALA A 100 -14.46 -9.07 -0.20
N SER A 101 -14.93 -10.04 -0.99
CA SER A 101 -14.22 -11.31 -1.18
C SER A 101 -12.94 -11.15 -2.01
N ASP A 102 -12.90 -10.22 -2.97
CA ASP A 102 -11.68 -9.90 -3.70
C ASP A 102 -10.65 -9.23 -2.79
N ALA A 103 -11.09 -8.32 -1.94
CA ALA A 103 -10.26 -7.65 -0.94
C ALA A 103 -9.63 -8.68 0.03
N ARG A 104 -10.45 -9.61 0.56
CA ARG A 104 -9.98 -10.67 1.46
C ARG A 104 -8.94 -11.56 0.78
N ARG A 105 -9.23 -12.03 -0.43
CA ARG A 105 -8.28 -12.82 -1.21
C ARG A 105 -6.99 -12.06 -1.50
N SER A 106 -7.08 -10.76 -1.79
CA SER A 106 -5.89 -9.93 -2.06
C SER A 106 -4.95 -9.90 -0.85
N VAL A 107 -5.46 -9.61 0.35
CA VAL A 107 -4.61 -9.58 1.56
C VAL A 107 -4.04 -10.94 1.92
N GLU A 108 -4.79 -12.03 1.76
CA GLU A 108 -4.31 -13.39 2.00
C GLU A 108 -3.12 -13.73 1.08
N HIS A 109 -3.21 -13.35 -0.20
CA HIS A 109 -2.09 -13.51 -1.12
C HIS A 109 -0.88 -12.67 -0.72
N SER A 110 -1.09 -11.41 -0.30
CA SER A 110 -0.03 -10.52 0.16
C SER A 110 0.67 -11.06 1.40
N LEU A 111 -0.06 -11.49 2.42
CA LEU A 111 0.49 -12.11 3.64
C LEU A 111 1.38 -13.32 3.30
N LYS A 112 0.88 -14.18 2.41
CA LYS A 112 1.62 -15.37 1.95
C LYS A 112 2.88 -14.99 1.16
N ALA A 113 2.79 -14.03 0.23
CA ALA A 113 3.89 -13.62 -0.61
C ALA A 113 5.00 -12.93 0.19
N LEU A 114 4.61 -12.07 1.13
CA LEU A 114 5.52 -11.34 2.03
C LEU A 114 6.09 -12.22 3.14
N GLY A 115 5.43 -13.34 3.48
CA GLY A 115 5.83 -14.22 4.57
C GLY A 115 5.67 -13.59 5.95
N VAL A 116 4.60 -12.81 6.13
CA VAL A 116 4.28 -12.13 7.39
C VAL A 116 2.86 -12.49 7.85
N ASP A 117 2.61 -12.45 9.15
CA ASP A 117 1.30 -12.77 9.72
C ASP A 117 0.36 -11.54 9.80
N LYS A 118 0.92 -10.34 9.61
CA LYS A 118 0.22 -9.07 9.73
C LYS A 118 0.82 -8.02 8.82
N ILE A 119 -0.01 -7.09 8.35
CA ILE A 119 0.38 -5.91 7.58
C ILE A 119 0.35 -4.68 8.49
N ASP A 120 1.38 -3.86 8.47
CA ASP A 120 1.39 -2.62 9.25
C ASP A 120 0.48 -1.57 8.64
N ILE A 121 0.52 -1.40 7.31
CA ILE A 121 -0.30 -0.43 6.58
C ILE A 121 -0.93 -1.12 5.38
N LEU A 122 -2.26 -1.17 5.33
CA LEU A 122 -3.03 -1.78 4.24
C LEU A 122 -3.90 -0.73 3.57
N HIS A 123 -3.69 -0.50 2.28
CA HIS A 123 -4.45 0.48 1.50
C HIS A 123 -5.51 -0.15 0.62
N LEU A 124 -6.64 0.54 0.39
CA LEU A 124 -7.44 0.32 -0.81
C LEU A 124 -6.72 0.93 -2.01
N HIS A 125 -6.54 0.16 -3.09
CA HIS A 125 -5.69 0.55 -4.23
C HIS A 125 -6.49 0.89 -5.47
N ASP A 126 -6.24 2.09 -5.99
CA ASP A 126 -6.74 2.58 -7.29
C ASP A 126 -8.20 2.16 -7.58
N PRO A 127 -9.15 2.46 -6.66
CA PRO A 127 -10.56 2.10 -6.85
C PRO A 127 -11.17 2.71 -8.12
N GLU A 128 -10.58 3.79 -8.65
CA GLU A 128 -10.97 4.40 -9.93
C GLU A 128 -10.82 3.48 -11.14
N HIS A 129 -10.09 2.38 -11.01
CA HIS A 129 -9.91 1.38 -12.04
C HIS A 129 -10.73 0.12 -11.82
N ALA A 130 -11.50 0.06 -10.75
CA ALA A 130 -12.40 -1.06 -10.51
C ALA A 130 -13.57 -1.05 -11.52
N ARG A 131 -14.09 -2.23 -11.78
CA ARG A 131 -15.24 -2.42 -12.69
C ARG A 131 -16.47 -1.63 -12.25
N ASP A 132 -16.72 -1.60 -10.95
CA ASP A 132 -17.90 -0.96 -10.35
C ASP A 132 -17.52 -0.39 -8.96
N LEU A 133 -17.67 0.92 -8.81
CA LEU A 133 -17.37 1.60 -7.55
C LEU A 133 -18.36 1.20 -6.43
N THR A 134 -19.55 0.76 -6.78
CA THR A 134 -20.54 0.31 -5.79
C THR A 134 -20.13 -0.98 -5.08
N GLU A 135 -19.35 -1.85 -5.73
CA GLU A 135 -18.74 -3.04 -5.09
C GLU A 135 -17.79 -2.66 -3.94
N ILE A 136 -17.28 -1.45 -3.98
CA ILE A 136 -16.30 -0.92 -3.01
C ILE A 136 -17.01 -0.18 -1.89
N THR A 137 -17.94 0.72 -2.23
CA THR A 137 -18.52 1.71 -1.31
C THR A 137 -19.85 1.30 -0.67
N SER A 138 -20.55 0.30 -1.22
CA SER A 138 -21.80 -0.18 -0.62
C SER A 138 -21.55 -0.94 0.68
N THR A 139 -22.57 -1.03 1.52
CA THR A 139 -22.54 -1.82 2.76
C THR A 139 -22.12 -3.27 2.47
N GLY A 140 -21.12 -3.74 3.18
CA GLY A 140 -20.50 -5.05 2.96
C GLY A 140 -19.56 -5.09 1.75
N GLY A 141 -19.17 -3.95 1.19
CA GLY A 141 -18.19 -3.83 0.10
C GLY A 141 -16.74 -3.93 0.54
N ALA A 142 -15.83 -3.62 -0.39
CA ALA A 142 -14.39 -3.74 -0.12
C ALA A 142 -13.88 -2.78 0.95
N LEU A 143 -14.48 -1.59 1.09
CA LEU A 143 -14.14 -0.64 2.15
C LEU A 143 -14.55 -1.16 3.53
N ASP A 144 -15.76 -1.66 3.70
CA ASP A 144 -16.19 -2.29 4.95
C ASP A 144 -15.23 -3.45 5.32
N GLU A 145 -14.84 -4.25 4.33
CA GLU A 145 -13.91 -5.37 4.55
C GLU A 145 -12.51 -4.89 4.93
N LEU A 146 -12.00 -3.79 4.35
CA LEU A 146 -10.73 -3.19 4.74
C LEU A 146 -10.73 -2.78 6.23
N PHE A 147 -11.78 -2.08 6.68
CA PHE A 147 -11.89 -1.66 8.09
C PHE A 147 -12.08 -2.86 9.02
N LYS A 148 -12.81 -3.88 8.60
CA LYS A 148 -12.95 -5.14 9.33
C LYS A 148 -11.60 -5.86 9.49
N MET A 149 -10.74 -5.86 8.47
CA MET A 149 -9.38 -6.41 8.58
C MET A 149 -8.54 -5.67 9.63
N LYS A 150 -8.76 -4.37 9.83
CA LYS A 150 -8.13 -3.61 10.93
C LYS A 150 -8.66 -4.07 12.28
N GLU A 151 -9.97 -4.24 12.44
CA GLU A 151 -10.60 -4.73 13.67
C GLU A 151 -10.15 -6.15 14.03
N GLU A 152 -9.98 -7.02 13.04
CA GLU A 152 -9.47 -8.38 13.18
C GLU A 152 -7.96 -8.42 13.48
N GLY A 153 -7.24 -7.30 13.35
CA GLY A 153 -5.80 -7.21 13.58
C GLY A 153 -4.93 -7.74 12.44
N ILE A 154 -5.52 -7.98 11.26
CA ILE A 154 -4.79 -8.33 10.03
C ILE A 154 -3.96 -7.14 9.54
N ALA A 155 -4.51 -5.92 9.68
CA ALA A 155 -3.79 -4.67 9.45
C ALA A 155 -3.75 -3.81 10.71
N THR A 156 -2.66 -3.04 10.91
CA THR A 156 -2.58 -2.07 12.01
C THR A 156 -3.19 -0.75 11.61
N CYS A 157 -2.86 -0.25 10.44
CA CYS A 157 -3.39 0.97 9.84
C CYS A 157 -4.07 0.64 8.51
N VAL A 158 -5.14 1.38 8.21
CA VAL A 158 -5.83 1.28 6.93
C VAL A 158 -5.76 2.61 6.18
N GLY A 159 -5.64 2.53 4.86
CA GLY A 159 -5.42 3.71 4.04
C GLY A 159 -6.09 3.67 2.69
N LEU A 160 -5.99 4.78 1.98
CA LEU A 160 -6.44 4.95 0.61
C LEU A 160 -5.25 5.34 -0.27
N ALA A 161 -5.03 4.60 -1.37
CA ALA A 161 -3.95 4.86 -2.32
C ALA A 161 -4.51 4.98 -3.74
N MET A 162 -4.49 6.19 -4.32
CA MET A 162 -5.01 6.44 -5.67
C MET A 162 -4.54 7.79 -6.25
N GLY A 163 -4.77 7.99 -7.55
CA GLY A 163 -4.36 9.20 -8.25
C GLY A 163 -5.42 10.30 -8.32
N ARG A 164 -6.70 9.96 -8.30
CA ARG A 164 -7.81 10.90 -8.53
C ARG A 164 -8.28 11.57 -7.24
N VAL A 165 -7.88 12.84 -7.05
CA VAL A 165 -8.25 13.66 -5.88
C VAL A 165 -9.77 13.87 -5.78
N ASP A 166 -10.45 14.05 -6.91
CA ASP A 166 -11.90 14.23 -6.98
C ASP A 166 -12.69 13.01 -6.47
N MET A 167 -12.10 11.80 -6.58
CA MET A 167 -12.67 10.59 -6.01
C MET A 167 -12.18 10.31 -4.58
N MET A 168 -10.95 10.72 -4.24
CA MET A 168 -10.42 10.57 -2.87
C MET A 168 -11.20 11.38 -1.85
N MET A 169 -11.51 12.65 -2.17
CA MET A 169 -12.14 13.57 -1.23
C MET A 169 -13.47 13.04 -0.65
N PRO A 170 -14.44 12.56 -1.45
CA PRO A 170 -15.65 11.95 -0.91
C PRO A 170 -15.36 10.78 0.03
N LEU A 171 -14.45 9.89 -0.35
CA LEU A 171 -14.08 8.73 0.47
C LEU A 171 -13.43 9.15 1.80
N LEU A 172 -12.60 10.20 1.80
CA LEU A 172 -11.98 10.75 3.01
C LEU A 172 -13.00 11.45 3.94
N HIS A 173 -14.13 11.92 3.39
CA HIS A 173 -15.22 12.48 4.21
C HIS A 173 -16.03 11.39 4.91
N ASP A 174 -16.25 10.27 4.21
CA ASP A 174 -17.16 9.21 4.64
C ASP A 174 -16.46 8.14 5.50
N TRP A 175 -15.11 8.00 5.40
CA TRP A 175 -14.34 6.93 6.03
C TRP A 175 -13.14 7.48 6.80
N ASP A 176 -12.89 6.97 8.02
CA ASP A 176 -11.78 7.41 8.89
C ASP A 176 -10.49 6.62 8.62
N PHE A 177 -9.86 6.88 7.49
CA PHE A 177 -8.57 6.32 7.14
C PHE A 177 -7.45 6.83 8.07
N ASP A 178 -6.45 5.99 8.35
CA ASP A 178 -5.28 6.36 9.14
C ASP A 178 -4.21 7.05 8.28
N VAL A 179 -4.15 6.72 6.99
CA VAL A 179 -3.09 7.17 6.08
C VAL A 179 -3.60 7.22 4.65
N LEU A 180 -2.98 8.05 3.83
CA LEU A 180 -3.28 8.10 2.40
C LEU A 180 -2.02 8.23 1.56
N ILE A 181 -2.08 7.68 0.35
CA ILE A 181 -1.09 7.86 -0.70
C ILE A 181 -1.78 8.45 -1.92
N ASN A 182 -1.27 9.57 -2.41
CA ASN A 182 -1.68 10.12 -3.69
C ASN A 182 -0.47 10.28 -4.61
N HIS A 183 -0.61 9.89 -5.86
CA HIS A 183 0.47 9.97 -6.83
C HIS A 183 0.21 11.06 -7.87
N ASN A 184 1.29 11.74 -8.30
CA ASN A 184 1.31 12.70 -9.40
C ASN A 184 0.46 13.98 -9.22
N ARG A 185 -0.05 14.28 -8.02
CA ARG A 185 -0.89 15.47 -7.75
C ARG A 185 -0.29 16.41 -6.71
N PHE A 186 0.91 16.09 -6.21
CA PHE A 186 1.68 16.94 -5.29
C PHE A 186 3.13 17.02 -5.79
N THR A 187 3.35 17.74 -6.88
CA THR A 187 4.64 17.90 -7.56
C THR A 187 4.92 19.37 -7.82
N LEU A 188 6.10 19.70 -8.33
CA LEU A 188 6.41 21.07 -8.78
C LEU A 188 5.51 21.54 -9.91
N LEU A 189 4.93 20.62 -10.70
CA LEU A 189 4.08 20.93 -11.86
C LEU A 189 2.58 20.80 -11.56
N ASN A 190 2.20 20.11 -10.50
CA ASN A 190 0.81 19.81 -10.18
C ASN A 190 0.58 19.84 -8.67
N ARG A 191 -0.32 20.70 -8.22
CA ARG A 191 -0.65 20.93 -6.81
C ARG A 191 -2.14 20.66 -6.49
N HIS A 192 -2.80 19.83 -7.29
CA HIS A 192 -4.23 19.52 -7.11
C HIS A 192 -4.55 18.82 -5.79
N ALA A 193 -3.55 18.21 -5.13
CA ALA A 193 -3.74 17.55 -3.84
C ALA A 193 -3.59 18.45 -2.61
N ASP A 194 -3.30 19.75 -2.76
CA ASP A 194 -3.01 20.64 -1.62
C ASP A 194 -4.17 20.70 -0.61
N ASP A 195 -5.39 20.93 -1.08
CA ASP A 195 -6.58 21.01 -0.23
C ASP A 195 -6.88 19.66 0.43
N MET A 196 -6.70 18.56 -0.30
CA MET A 196 -6.87 17.21 0.22
C MET A 196 -5.87 16.91 1.33
N TYR A 197 -4.60 17.25 1.16
CA TYR A 197 -3.59 17.05 2.21
C TYR A 197 -3.83 17.96 3.42
N SER A 198 -4.28 19.19 3.19
CA SER A 198 -4.67 20.11 4.27
C SER A 198 -5.85 19.54 5.08
N TYR A 199 -6.86 19.01 4.39
CA TYR A 199 -7.98 18.33 5.03
C TYR A 199 -7.52 17.09 5.82
N ALA A 200 -6.75 16.21 5.20
CA ALA A 200 -6.23 15.00 5.86
C ALA A 200 -5.40 15.35 7.11
N HIS A 201 -4.51 16.35 7.01
CA HIS A 201 -3.73 16.85 8.16
C HIS A 201 -4.61 17.36 9.30
N SER A 202 -5.73 18.00 8.99
CA SER A 202 -6.67 18.50 10.02
C SER A 202 -7.38 17.39 10.80
N LYS A 203 -7.37 16.16 10.25
CA LYS A 203 -7.97 14.97 10.88
C LYS A 203 -6.96 14.14 11.69
N GLY A 204 -5.68 14.50 11.67
CA GLY A 204 -4.57 13.77 12.32
C GLY A 204 -3.89 12.87 11.32
#